data_689ebcafc5bd57eda2fefdb2b0347acb
#
_entry.id   689ebcafc5bd57eda2fefdb2b0347acb
#
_cell.length_a   1.000
_cell.length_b   1.000
_cell.length_c   1.000
_cell.angle_alpha   90.00
_cell.angle_beta   90.00
_cell.angle_gamma   90.00
#
_symmetry.space_group_name_H-M   'P 1'
#
loop_
_entity.id
_entity.type
_entity.pdbx_description
1 polymer ?
#
loop_
_entity_poly.entity_id
_entity_poly.type
_entity_poly.pdbx_seq_one_letter_code
_entity_poly.pdbx_strand_id
1 'polypeptide(L)'
;MKRAHEVTARCCAGFPSPAEQYQETPLDLNELLVKRPAATFFVKVQGESMIGEGIHDGDLLVVDRSLRPASGDVIVACVDGDFTVKTYRRVKRDEGRGMREEIRLEPANPDFPVIVLKRGQELDYFGKVTACIHLFSHPSSRIPHP
;
A
#
# COMPACT_ATOMS: atom_id res chain seq x y z
N MET A 1 3.80 -17.27 23.27
CA MET A 1 3.37 -17.21 21.86
C MET A 1 4.48 -17.73 20.98
N LYS A 2 4.19 -18.70 20.14
CA LYS A 2 5.17 -19.22 19.21
C LYS A 2 5.31 -18.27 18.03
N ARG A 3 6.54 -17.94 17.68
CA ARG A 3 6.83 -17.14 16.50
C ARG A 3 6.92 -18.01 15.27
N ALA A 4 6.46 -17.49 14.15
CA ALA A 4 6.74 -18.11 12.86
C ALA A 4 8.23 -18.00 12.53
N HIS A 5 8.66 -18.72 11.52
CA HIS A 5 10.06 -18.74 11.12
C HIS A 5 10.24 -18.17 9.71
N GLU A 6 11.27 -17.39 9.55
CA GLU A 6 11.73 -16.96 8.24
C GLU A 6 12.74 -17.98 7.73
N VAL A 7 12.55 -18.42 6.49
CA VAL A 7 13.51 -19.27 5.82
C VAL A 7 14.46 -18.40 5.02
N THR A 8 15.75 -18.45 5.37
CA THR A 8 16.80 -17.67 4.71
C THR A 8 17.28 -18.37 3.44
N ALA A 9 16.36 -18.69 2.57
CA ALA A 9 16.65 -19.22 1.24
C ALA A 9 15.84 -18.45 0.23
N ARG A 10 16.36 -18.36 -0.98
CA ARG A 10 15.59 -17.75 -2.07
C ARG A 10 14.74 -18.80 -2.74
N CYS A 11 13.46 -18.54 -2.81
CA CYS A 11 12.54 -19.33 -3.59
C CYS A 11 12.38 -18.67 -4.97
N CYS A 12 12.82 -19.39 -6.01
CA CYS A 12 12.73 -18.86 -7.37
C CYS A 12 11.34 -19.11 -7.94
N ALA A 13 10.76 -18.07 -8.53
CA ALA A 13 9.44 -18.18 -9.15
C ALA A 13 9.48 -18.81 -10.55
N GLY A 14 10.66 -18.95 -11.14
CA GLY A 14 10.83 -19.61 -12.44
C GLY A 14 11.45 -20.99 -12.31
N PHE A 15 12.74 -21.02 -12.04
CA PHE A 15 13.48 -22.28 -11.90
C PHE A 15 13.68 -22.60 -10.42
N PRO A 16 13.65 -23.88 -10.05
CA PRO A 16 13.88 -24.28 -8.67
C PRO A 16 15.31 -23.96 -8.21
N SER A 17 15.45 -23.62 -6.94
CA SER A 17 16.73 -23.41 -6.29
C SER A 17 17.05 -24.54 -5.33
N PRO A 18 18.36 -24.90 -5.15
CA PRO A 18 18.72 -25.87 -4.14
C PRO A 18 18.32 -25.39 -2.73
N ALA A 19 17.75 -26.31 -1.95
CA ALA A 19 17.29 -26.03 -0.59
C ALA A 19 18.27 -26.50 0.50
N GLU A 20 19.45 -26.99 0.13
CA GLU A 20 20.36 -27.63 1.07
C GLU A 20 20.97 -26.69 2.10
N GLN A 21 20.94 -25.39 1.85
CA GLN A 21 21.61 -24.39 2.69
C GLN A 21 20.66 -23.33 3.24
N TYR A 22 19.40 -23.68 3.43
CA TYR A 22 18.49 -22.73 4.04
C TYR A 22 18.70 -22.65 5.57
N GLN A 23 18.39 -21.51 6.12
CA GLN A 23 18.37 -21.27 7.57
C GLN A 23 17.00 -20.82 7.99
N GLU A 24 16.61 -21.16 9.20
CA GLU A 24 15.37 -20.71 9.80
C GLU A 24 15.65 -19.74 10.95
N THR A 25 14.97 -18.63 10.95
CA THR A 25 15.05 -17.67 12.05
C THR A 25 13.63 -17.31 12.50
N PRO A 26 13.42 -17.08 13.81
CA PRO A 26 12.11 -16.62 14.28
C PRO A 26 11.75 -15.28 13.63
N LEU A 27 10.51 -15.16 13.18
CA LEU A 27 9.99 -13.95 12.57
C LEU A 27 8.78 -13.45 13.33
N ASP A 28 8.83 -12.20 13.77
CA ASP A 28 7.70 -11.51 14.36
C ASP A 28 7.16 -10.51 13.34
N LEU A 29 5.97 -10.78 12.80
CA LEU A 29 5.35 -9.91 11.80
C LEU A 29 5.01 -8.53 12.36
N ASN A 30 4.70 -8.43 13.64
CA ASN A 30 4.45 -7.13 14.24
C ASN A 30 5.71 -6.25 14.20
N GLU A 31 6.86 -6.82 14.54
CA GLU A 31 8.12 -6.08 14.45
C GLU A 31 8.46 -5.69 13.02
N LEU A 32 8.18 -6.59 12.06
CA LEU A 32 8.46 -6.33 10.66
C LEU A 32 7.59 -5.22 10.08
N LEU A 33 6.28 -5.27 10.36
CA LEU A 33 5.30 -4.44 9.69
C LEU A 33 4.93 -3.19 10.47
N VAL A 34 5.03 -3.23 11.79
CA VAL A 34 4.60 -2.12 12.66
C VAL A 34 5.83 -1.51 13.31
N LYS A 35 6.37 -0.46 12.68
CA LYS A 35 7.56 0.23 13.18
C LYS A 35 7.20 1.26 14.27
N ARG A 36 6.03 1.87 14.15
CA ARG A 36 5.53 2.90 15.06
C ARG A 36 4.11 2.55 15.46
N PRO A 37 3.95 1.73 16.52
CA PRO A 37 2.62 1.21 16.89
C PRO A 37 1.56 2.28 17.10
N ALA A 38 1.93 3.40 17.73
CA ALA A 38 0.98 4.47 18.00
C ALA A 38 0.47 5.18 16.74
N ALA A 39 1.21 5.08 15.64
CA ALA A 39 0.87 5.73 14.37
C ALA A 39 0.44 4.75 13.29
N THR A 40 0.41 3.46 13.57
CA THR A 40 0.13 2.42 12.59
C THR A 40 -1.32 1.98 12.64
N PHE A 41 -1.95 1.97 11.48
CA PHE A 41 -3.34 1.55 11.30
C PHE A 41 -3.41 0.53 10.17
N PHE A 42 -4.39 -0.36 10.27
CA PHE A 42 -4.67 -1.34 9.23
C PHE A 42 -5.95 -0.91 8.51
N VAL A 43 -5.88 -0.81 7.21
CA VAL A 43 -6.99 -0.36 6.38
C VAL A 43 -7.30 -1.43 5.34
N LYS A 44 -8.55 -1.86 5.28
CA LYS A 44 -9.00 -2.85 4.30
C LYS A 44 -9.34 -2.15 2.99
N VAL A 45 -8.84 -2.72 1.89
CA VAL A 45 -9.06 -2.16 0.55
C VAL A 45 -10.39 -2.63 0.01
N GLN A 46 -11.13 -1.69 -0.56
CA GLN A 46 -12.32 -1.98 -1.33
C GLN A 46 -12.15 -1.41 -2.74
N GLY A 47 -12.36 -2.26 -3.73
CA GLY A 47 -12.23 -1.86 -5.12
C GLY A 47 -10.86 -2.16 -5.72
N GLU A 48 -10.68 -1.78 -6.98
CA GLU A 48 -9.55 -2.24 -7.80
C GLU A 48 -8.75 -1.09 -8.44
N SER A 49 -8.85 0.11 -7.88
CA SER A 49 -8.16 1.27 -8.46
C SER A 49 -6.64 1.18 -8.39
N MET A 50 -6.10 0.26 -7.60
CA MET A 50 -4.65 0.14 -7.37
C MET A 50 -4.09 -1.23 -7.76
N ILE A 51 -4.76 -1.96 -8.63
CA ILE A 51 -4.31 -3.29 -9.05
C ILE A 51 -2.95 -3.28 -9.74
N GLY A 52 -2.62 -2.20 -10.44
CA GLY A 52 -1.30 -2.04 -11.07
C GLY A 52 -0.14 -1.93 -10.07
N GLU A 53 -0.43 -1.60 -8.82
CA GLU A 53 0.53 -1.61 -7.73
C GLU A 53 0.46 -2.90 -6.91
N GLY A 54 -0.29 -3.88 -7.37
CA GLY A 54 -0.43 -5.15 -6.66
C GLY A 54 -1.37 -5.10 -5.47
N ILE A 55 -2.21 -4.07 -5.37
CA ILE A 55 -3.18 -3.92 -4.29
C ILE A 55 -4.55 -4.30 -4.83
N HIS A 56 -5.16 -5.31 -4.23
CA HIS A 56 -6.42 -5.89 -4.68
C HIS A 56 -7.54 -5.67 -3.67
N ASP A 57 -8.76 -5.76 -4.15
CA ASP A 57 -9.95 -5.75 -3.29
C ASP A 57 -9.80 -6.77 -2.16
N GLY A 58 -10.09 -6.36 -0.93
CA GLY A 58 -9.97 -7.23 0.24
C GLY A 58 -8.60 -7.25 0.89
N ASP A 59 -7.59 -6.66 0.27
CA ASP A 59 -6.26 -6.58 0.86
C ASP A 59 -6.26 -5.72 2.12
N LEU A 60 -5.29 -5.99 2.99
CA LEU A 60 -5.08 -5.23 4.21
C LEU A 60 -3.84 -4.37 4.07
N LEU A 61 -4.00 -3.07 4.17
CA LEU A 61 -2.89 -2.13 4.10
C LEU A 61 -2.37 -1.82 5.50
N VAL A 62 -1.06 -1.79 5.63
CA VAL A 62 -0.40 -1.24 6.82
C VAL A 62 -0.09 0.22 6.52
N VAL A 63 -0.64 1.12 7.34
CA VAL A 63 -0.59 2.55 7.11
C VAL A 63 0.07 3.24 8.29
N ASP A 64 1.09 4.02 8.04
CA ASP A 64 1.80 4.79 9.05
C ASP A 64 1.45 6.27 8.90
N ARG A 65 0.77 6.81 9.91
CA ARG A 65 0.33 8.19 9.92
C ARG A 65 1.42 9.20 10.29
N SER A 66 2.53 8.73 10.83
CA SER A 66 3.64 9.61 11.22
C SER A 66 4.53 10.02 10.07
N LEU A 67 4.43 9.32 8.93
CA LEU A 67 5.25 9.58 7.76
C LEU A 67 4.59 10.63 6.86
N ARG A 68 5.41 11.52 6.31
CA ARG A 68 4.96 12.49 5.31
C ARG A 68 5.01 11.86 3.92
N PRO A 69 4.07 12.19 3.03
CA PRO A 69 4.08 11.63 1.70
C PRO A 69 5.19 12.25 0.84
N ALA A 70 5.90 11.40 0.11
CA ALA A 70 6.81 11.81 -0.95
C ALA A 70 6.21 11.40 -2.30
N SER A 71 6.56 12.15 -3.35
CA SER A 71 6.06 11.85 -4.70
C SER A 71 6.42 10.42 -5.10
N GLY A 72 5.42 9.65 -5.49
CA GLY A 72 5.54 8.23 -5.80
C GLY A 72 5.06 7.29 -4.69
N ASP A 73 4.80 7.81 -3.50
CA ASP A 73 4.28 6.99 -2.41
C ASP A 73 2.83 6.62 -2.62
N VAL A 74 2.47 5.41 -2.21
CA VAL A 74 1.06 5.03 -2.07
C VAL A 74 0.57 5.52 -0.72
N ILE A 75 -0.52 6.25 -0.74
CA ILE A 75 -1.08 6.86 0.47
C ILE A 75 -2.56 6.54 0.61
N VAL A 76 -3.04 6.69 1.83
CA VAL A 76 -4.47 6.78 2.11
C VAL A 76 -4.80 8.24 2.37
N ALA A 77 -5.80 8.73 1.68
CA ALA A 77 -6.28 10.11 1.81
C ALA A 77 -7.80 10.12 1.90
N CYS A 78 -8.34 11.19 2.43
CA CYS A 78 -9.77 11.41 2.46
C CYS A 78 -10.14 12.36 1.32
N VAL A 79 -11.07 11.95 0.47
CA VAL A 79 -11.57 12.76 -0.64
C VAL A 79 -13.10 12.75 -0.53
N ASP A 80 -13.67 13.96 -0.42
CA ASP A 80 -15.11 14.13 -0.28
C ASP A 80 -15.73 13.28 0.83
N GLY A 81 -15.01 13.15 1.95
CA GLY A 81 -15.46 12.39 3.11
C GLY A 81 -15.17 10.90 3.10
N ASP A 82 -14.66 10.37 2.00
CA ASP A 82 -14.35 8.95 1.87
C ASP A 82 -12.86 8.69 1.81
N PHE A 83 -12.41 7.60 2.43
CA PHE A 83 -11.03 7.17 2.31
C PHE A 83 -10.77 6.59 0.93
N THR A 84 -9.63 6.94 0.36
CA THR A 84 -9.16 6.39 -0.91
C THR A 84 -7.68 6.06 -0.83
N VAL A 85 -7.26 5.05 -1.59
CA VAL A 85 -5.85 4.64 -1.73
C VAL A 85 -5.40 5.06 -3.12
N LYS A 86 -4.34 5.85 -3.19
CA LYS A 86 -3.83 6.37 -4.47
C LYS A 86 -2.32 6.57 -4.37
N THR A 87 -1.67 6.69 -5.52
CA THR A 87 -0.29 7.15 -5.58
C THR A 87 -0.26 8.66 -5.51
N TYR A 88 0.51 9.18 -4.57
CA TYR A 88 0.71 10.60 -4.39
C TYR A 88 1.76 11.09 -5.37
N ARG A 89 1.43 12.13 -6.16
CA ARG A 89 2.36 12.76 -7.09
C ARG A 89 2.40 14.26 -6.88
N ARG A 90 3.59 14.81 -6.84
CA ARG A 90 3.81 16.25 -6.93
C ARG A 90 4.40 16.55 -8.29
N VAL A 91 3.69 17.34 -9.06
CA VAL A 91 4.10 17.70 -10.41
C VAL A 91 4.32 19.20 -10.45
N LYS A 92 5.45 19.62 -11.00
CA LYS A 92 5.72 21.05 -11.23
C LYS A 92 5.20 21.43 -12.61
N ARG A 93 4.38 22.47 -12.65
CA ARG A 93 3.87 23.04 -13.88
C ARG A 93 4.42 24.42 -14.09
N ASP A 94 4.85 24.72 -15.32
CA ASP A 94 5.21 26.05 -15.73
C ASP A 94 3.96 26.75 -16.26
N GLU A 95 3.53 27.81 -15.56
CA GLU A 95 2.35 28.59 -15.94
C GLU A 95 2.72 29.93 -16.58
N GLY A 96 3.97 30.11 -17.03
CA GLY A 96 4.43 31.36 -17.64
C GLY A 96 4.76 32.47 -16.64
N ARG A 97 4.35 32.31 -15.37
CA ARG A 97 4.64 33.24 -14.28
C ARG A 97 5.45 32.60 -13.16
N GLY A 98 6.09 31.47 -13.45
CA GLY A 98 6.84 30.66 -12.51
C GLY A 98 6.30 29.25 -12.40
N MET A 99 6.98 28.45 -11.58
CA MET A 99 6.62 27.06 -11.38
C MET A 99 5.54 26.93 -10.32
N ARG A 100 4.52 26.14 -10.62
CA ARG A 100 3.46 25.79 -9.69
C ARG A 100 3.50 24.30 -9.41
N GLU A 101 3.35 23.94 -8.16
CA GLU A 101 3.18 22.55 -7.79
C GLU A 101 1.71 22.13 -7.87
N GLU A 102 1.49 21.01 -8.51
CA GLU A 102 0.19 20.36 -8.59
C GLU A 102 0.28 19.02 -7.89
N ILE A 103 -0.70 18.73 -7.03
CA ILE A 103 -0.80 17.44 -6.36
C ILE A 103 -1.81 16.59 -7.09
N ARG A 104 -1.41 15.38 -7.42
CA ARG A 104 -2.26 14.39 -8.06
C ARG A 104 -2.35 13.15 -7.21
N LEU A 105 -3.54 12.58 -7.15
CA LEU A 105 -3.79 11.27 -6.57
C LEU A 105 -4.07 10.33 -7.74
N GLU A 106 -3.09 9.48 -8.04
CA GLU A 106 -3.13 8.66 -9.24
C GLU A 106 -3.54 7.24 -8.92
N PRO A 107 -4.56 6.70 -9.61
CA PRO A 107 -4.85 5.29 -9.54
C PRO A 107 -3.80 4.49 -10.31
N ALA A 108 -3.68 3.21 -9.99
CA ALA A 108 -2.88 2.25 -10.75
C ALA A 108 -3.80 1.31 -11.53
N ASN A 109 -4.75 1.91 -12.22
CA ASN A 109 -5.73 1.23 -13.06
C ASN A 109 -6.29 2.25 -14.06
N PRO A 110 -6.14 2.02 -15.37
CA PRO A 110 -6.57 2.99 -16.36
C PRO A 110 -8.08 3.24 -16.40
N ASP A 111 -8.88 2.36 -15.80
CA ASP A 111 -10.34 2.53 -15.73
C ASP A 111 -10.78 3.55 -14.68
N PHE A 112 -9.85 4.06 -13.88
CA PHE A 112 -10.14 5.03 -12.83
C PHE A 112 -9.48 6.37 -13.14
N PRO A 113 -10.15 7.50 -12.80
CA PRO A 113 -9.60 8.81 -13.10
C PRO A 113 -8.52 9.24 -12.11
N VAL A 114 -7.60 10.07 -12.59
CA VAL A 114 -6.66 10.79 -11.74
C VAL A 114 -7.42 11.90 -11.02
N ILE A 115 -7.19 12.04 -9.72
CA ILE A 115 -7.73 13.13 -8.93
C ILE A 115 -6.68 14.24 -8.85
N VAL A 116 -7.00 15.40 -9.40
CA VAL A 116 -6.12 16.56 -9.34
C VAL A 116 -6.66 17.51 -8.29
N LEU A 117 -5.80 17.86 -7.31
CA LEU A 117 -6.20 18.82 -6.29
C LEU A 117 -6.21 20.22 -6.91
N LYS A 118 -7.33 20.91 -6.72
CA LYS A 118 -7.50 22.27 -7.21
C LYS A 118 -6.66 23.24 -6.40
N ARG A 119 -6.33 24.37 -7.00
CA ARG A 119 -5.61 25.46 -6.34
C ARG A 119 -6.34 25.89 -5.05
N GLY A 120 -5.61 25.91 -3.93
CA GLY A 120 -6.17 26.22 -2.63
C GLY A 120 -6.88 25.05 -1.95
N GLN A 121 -7.02 23.93 -2.61
CA GLN A 121 -7.57 22.71 -2.03
C GLN A 121 -6.46 21.98 -1.29
N GLU A 122 -6.70 21.65 -0.03
CA GLU A 122 -5.74 20.92 0.78
C GLU A 122 -5.95 19.42 0.62
N LEU A 123 -4.83 18.68 0.66
CA LEU A 123 -4.85 17.24 0.74
C LEU A 123 -5.22 16.83 2.16
N ASP A 124 -6.31 16.08 2.29
CA ASP A 124 -6.68 15.47 3.56
C ASP A 124 -5.96 14.12 3.66
N TYR A 125 -4.71 14.19 4.10
CA TYR A 125 -3.81 13.06 4.16
C TYR A 125 -4.07 12.23 5.42
N PHE A 126 -4.24 10.91 5.26
CA PHE A 126 -4.37 10.01 6.39
C PHE A 126 -3.03 9.38 6.76
N GLY A 127 -2.35 8.75 5.81
CA GLY A 127 -1.09 8.09 6.09
C GLY A 127 -0.47 7.44 4.87
N LYS A 128 0.78 7.03 5.02
CA LYS A 128 1.54 6.36 3.98
C LYS A 128 1.36 4.85 4.10
N VAL A 129 1.09 4.19 2.99
CA VAL A 129 1.04 2.73 2.92
C VAL A 129 2.47 2.20 2.92
N THR A 130 2.79 1.39 3.93
CA THR A 130 4.13 0.81 4.07
C THR A 130 4.18 -0.66 3.70
N ALA A 131 3.03 -1.34 3.72
CA ALA A 131 2.93 -2.74 3.34
C ALA A 131 1.50 -3.07 2.92
N CYS A 132 1.37 -4.13 2.15
CA CYS A 132 0.09 -4.67 1.73
C CYS A 132 0.08 -6.16 2.03
N ILE A 133 -0.97 -6.63 2.70
CA ILE A 133 -1.15 -8.03 3.02
C ILE A 133 -2.27 -8.58 2.15
N HIS A 134 -1.91 -9.49 1.28
CA HIS A 134 -2.84 -10.16 0.39
C HIS A 134 -2.99 -11.62 0.81
N LEU A 135 -4.18 -12.01 1.20
CA LEU A 135 -4.49 -13.39 1.56
C LEU A 135 -5.03 -14.13 0.34
N PHE A 136 -4.54 -15.33 0.13
CA PHE A 136 -4.95 -16.12 -1.03
C PHE A 136 -6.29 -16.82 -0.85
N SER A 137 -6.83 -16.80 0.35
CA SER A 137 -8.12 -17.40 0.61
C SER A 137 -9.24 -16.51 0.07
N HIS A 138 -10.12 -17.10 -0.72
CA HIS A 138 -11.35 -16.46 -1.18
C HIS A 138 -12.49 -16.99 -0.35
N PRO A 139 -12.95 -16.26 0.65
CA PRO A 139 -13.87 -16.83 1.65
C PRO A 139 -15.16 -17.39 1.06
N SER A 140 -15.65 -16.76 0.01
CA SER A 140 -16.94 -17.12 -0.55
C SER A 140 -16.91 -18.33 -1.48
N SER A 141 -15.75 -18.76 -1.93
CA SER A 141 -15.68 -19.72 -3.02
C SER A 141 -14.90 -20.99 -2.70
N ARG A 142 -14.12 -20.99 -1.65
CA ARG A 142 -13.12 -22.05 -1.52
C ARG A 142 -12.98 -22.64 -0.14
N ILE A 143 -13.48 -21.97 0.87
CA ILE A 143 -13.44 -22.50 2.21
C ILE A 143 -14.84 -23.00 2.53
N PRO A 144 -15.01 -24.32 2.63
CA PRO A 144 -16.26 -24.82 3.18
C PRO A 144 -16.33 -24.30 4.62
N HIS A 145 -17.36 -23.56 4.91
CA HIS A 145 -17.60 -23.17 6.27
C HIS A 145 -17.99 -24.38 7.08
N PRO A 146 -17.28 -24.64 8.17
CA PRO A 146 -17.69 -25.71 9.06
C PRO A 146 -19.08 -25.45 9.62
#